data_3c5950e7e55086cb75418ed20e8195fe
#
_entry.id   3c5950e7e55086cb75418ed20e8195fe
#
_cell.length_a   1.000
_cell.length_b   1.000
_cell.length_c   1.000
_cell.angle_alpha   90.00
_cell.angle_beta   90.00
_cell.angle_gamma   90.00
#
_symmetry.space_group_name_H-M   'P 1'
#
loop_
_entity.id
_entity.type
_entity.pdbx_description
1 polymer ?
#
loop_
_entity_poly.entity_id
_entity_poly.type
_entity_poly.pdbx_seq_one_letter_code
_entity_poly.pdbx_strand_id
1 'polypeptide(L)'
;MRPDSPHPRWLLLAMLLAGGAAAQQDDLAQRAARAAAAADWQLAQGLYAELTKQQTDDPAAWYQLGVSTLNAGGDTSQALAAFSRARELGQPAPPVLFGIARAHAQAKNRSAMFAAIDEMVALGPSRGLLRNLQSNPAFEFVRSEPAFAAALQALTPCTSARYRDFDFWLGQWRVVSPTDQPLGRNTVVKTLDGCMLTESWESAGGGAKGFSINYYDSASDRWTQTYRDNTGNIAGWPDLRGGLREGAMVLENLENPQNMSRWTWTRIDPNRVRQMAESSSDGGQNWQVVWDSYYLRETESVPNLAVQ
;
A
#
# COMPACT_ATOMS: atom_id res chain seq x y z
N MET A 1 6.14 -50.14 57.20
CA MET A 1 4.79 -49.82 56.78
C MET A 1 4.70 -48.39 56.31
N ARG A 2 4.58 -48.14 55.00
CA ARG A 2 4.31 -46.79 54.45
C ARG A 2 2.85 -46.79 54.04
N PRO A 3 2.05 -45.77 54.30
CA PRO A 3 0.67 -45.71 53.84
C PRO A 3 0.61 -45.32 52.37
N ASP A 4 -0.17 -46.07 51.60
CA ASP A 4 -0.55 -45.76 50.22
C ASP A 4 -1.41 -44.49 50.17
N SER A 5 -0.98 -43.52 49.36
CA SER A 5 -1.77 -42.32 49.03
C SER A 5 -2.71 -42.64 47.87
N PRO A 6 -4.01 -42.34 47.97
CA PRO A 6 -4.92 -42.56 46.85
C PRO A 6 -4.75 -41.44 45.84
N HIS A 7 -4.26 -41.74 44.64
CA HIS A 7 -4.29 -40.82 43.52
C HIS A 7 -5.74 -40.57 43.08
N PRO A 8 -6.21 -39.32 42.93
CA PRO A 8 -7.60 -39.06 42.58
C PRO A 8 -7.85 -39.38 41.11
N ARG A 9 -8.65 -40.43 40.88
CA ARG A 9 -9.14 -40.88 39.55
C ARG A 9 -9.93 -39.79 38.77
N TRP A 10 -10.31 -38.72 39.37
CA TRP A 10 -11.05 -37.61 38.74
C TRP A 10 -10.19 -36.70 37.85
N LEU A 11 -8.90 -36.56 38.09
CA LEU A 11 -7.99 -35.73 37.24
C LEU A 11 -7.86 -36.35 35.83
N LEU A 12 -7.89 -37.68 35.70
CA LEU A 12 -7.86 -38.35 34.40
C LEU A 12 -9.15 -38.20 33.61
N LEU A 13 -10.31 -38.14 34.29
CA LEU A 13 -11.60 -37.97 33.63
C LEU A 13 -11.79 -36.52 33.09
N ALA A 14 -11.31 -35.53 33.83
CA ALA A 14 -11.36 -34.12 33.40
C ALA A 14 -10.45 -33.88 32.19
N MET A 15 -9.26 -34.48 32.11
CA MET A 15 -8.36 -34.38 30.95
C MET A 15 -8.91 -35.07 29.69
N LEU A 16 -9.59 -36.22 29.84
CA LEU A 16 -10.23 -36.89 28.69
C LEU A 16 -11.42 -36.15 28.14
N LEU A 17 -12.21 -35.47 28.97
CA LEU A 17 -13.34 -34.66 28.53
C LEU A 17 -12.88 -33.34 27.85
N ALA A 18 -11.82 -32.72 28.35
CA ALA A 18 -11.25 -31.52 27.73
C ALA A 18 -10.59 -31.82 26.37
N GLY A 19 -9.89 -32.95 26.24
CA GLY A 19 -9.29 -33.38 24.97
C GLY A 19 -10.34 -33.73 23.91
N GLY A 20 -11.45 -34.34 24.30
CA GLY A 20 -12.57 -34.65 23.40
C GLY A 20 -13.29 -33.39 22.90
N ALA A 21 -13.50 -32.40 23.77
CA ALA A 21 -14.13 -31.13 23.39
C ALA A 21 -13.26 -30.32 22.42
N ALA A 22 -11.96 -30.24 22.67
CA ALA A 22 -11.02 -29.55 21.77
C ALA A 22 -10.95 -30.22 20.37
N ALA A 23 -10.86 -31.53 20.30
CA ALA A 23 -10.85 -32.26 19.03
C ALA A 23 -12.17 -32.10 18.25
N GLN A 24 -13.31 -32.00 18.94
CA GLN A 24 -14.61 -31.79 18.32
C GLN A 24 -14.77 -30.32 17.82
N GLN A 25 -14.18 -29.35 18.52
CA GLN A 25 -14.14 -27.94 18.10
C GLN A 25 -13.27 -27.73 16.86
N ASP A 26 -12.08 -28.37 16.80
CA ASP A 26 -11.20 -28.34 15.64
C ASP A 26 -11.90 -28.94 14.40
N ASP A 27 -12.68 -30.04 14.59
CA ASP A 27 -13.47 -30.60 13.49
C ASP A 27 -14.58 -29.64 13.02
N LEU A 28 -15.30 -28.97 13.94
CA LEU A 28 -16.35 -28.02 13.58
C LEU A 28 -15.79 -26.81 12.80
N ALA A 29 -14.69 -26.22 13.27
CA ALA A 29 -14.03 -25.09 12.60
C ALA A 29 -13.52 -25.48 11.20
N GLN A 30 -12.91 -26.66 11.06
CA GLN A 30 -12.45 -27.18 9.77
C GLN A 30 -13.61 -27.48 8.80
N ARG A 31 -14.71 -28.00 9.27
CA ARG A 31 -15.92 -28.23 8.46
C ARG A 31 -16.52 -26.93 7.98
N ALA A 32 -16.62 -25.93 8.86
CA ALA A 32 -17.10 -24.59 8.51
C ALA A 32 -16.21 -23.94 7.42
N ALA A 33 -14.88 -24.02 7.59
CA ALA A 33 -13.94 -23.50 6.62
C ALA A 33 -14.01 -24.22 5.27
N ARG A 34 -14.16 -25.55 5.27
CA ARG A 34 -14.35 -26.33 4.03
C ARG A 34 -15.64 -25.99 3.31
N ALA A 35 -16.75 -25.84 4.04
CA ALA A 35 -18.03 -25.41 3.46
C ALA A 35 -17.91 -24.03 2.82
N ALA A 36 -17.27 -23.06 3.49
CA ALA A 36 -17.02 -21.73 2.95
C ALA A 36 -16.11 -21.77 1.71
N ALA A 37 -15.05 -22.57 1.72
CA ALA A 37 -14.14 -22.75 0.58
C ALA A 37 -14.84 -23.41 -0.63
N ALA A 38 -15.80 -24.30 -0.39
CA ALA A 38 -16.63 -24.91 -1.41
C ALA A 38 -17.80 -24.00 -1.87
N ALA A 39 -17.91 -22.78 -1.34
CA ALA A 39 -19.04 -21.86 -1.55
C ALA A 39 -20.41 -22.45 -1.16
N ASP A 40 -20.43 -23.47 -0.29
CA ASP A 40 -21.67 -23.95 0.33
C ASP A 40 -22.03 -23.02 1.50
N TRP A 41 -22.57 -21.86 1.14
CA TRP A 41 -22.76 -20.75 2.08
C TRP A 41 -23.84 -21.04 3.12
N GLN A 42 -24.84 -21.85 2.81
CA GLN A 42 -25.88 -22.24 3.76
C GLN A 42 -25.30 -23.16 4.84
N LEU A 43 -24.54 -24.16 4.43
CA LEU A 43 -23.85 -25.05 5.37
C LEU A 43 -22.82 -24.28 6.20
N ALA A 44 -22.03 -23.41 5.55
CA ALA A 44 -21.03 -22.59 6.23
C ALA A 44 -21.67 -21.69 7.29
N GLN A 45 -22.78 -21.01 6.97
CA GLN A 45 -23.53 -20.17 7.92
C GLN A 45 -23.96 -20.97 9.14
N GLY A 46 -24.56 -22.16 8.95
CA GLY A 46 -24.99 -23.02 10.04
C GLY A 46 -23.84 -23.46 10.95
N LEU A 47 -22.74 -23.87 10.34
CA LEU A 47 -21.55 -24.32 11.08
C LEU A 47 -20.86 -23.18 11.84
N TYR A 48 -20.72 -21.99 11.23
CA TYR A 48 -20.18 -20.81 11.92
C TYR A 48 -21.12 -20.27 13.00
N ALA A 49 -22.45 -20.37 12.81
CA ALA A 49 -23.42 -20.03 13.85
C ALA A 49 -23.30 -20.98 15.08
N GLU A 50 -22.98 -22.24 14.85
CA GLU A 50 -22.71 -23.18 15.94
C GLU A 50 -21.36 -22.92 16.59
N LEU A 51 -20.33 -22.64 15.79
CA LEU A 51 -18.97 -22.31 16.25
C LEU A 51 -18.97 -21.07 17.15
N THR A 52 -19.69 -20.00 16.79
CA THR A 52 -19.77 -18.77 17.57
C THR A 52 -20.52 -18.93 18.89
N LYS A 53 -21.36 -19.96 19.07
CA LYS A 53 -21.95 -20.31 20.37
C LYS A 53 -20.93 -21.00 21.29
N GLN A 54 -20.02 -21.79 20.73
CA GLN A 54 -18.99 -22.51 21.47
C GLN A 54 -17.76 -21.65 21.73
N GLN A 55 -17.43 -20.74 20.80
CA GLN A 55 -16.29 -19.82 20.84
C GLN A 55 -16.80 -18.38 20.71
N THR A 56 -17.34 -17.86 21.79
CA THR A 56 -17.99 -16.53 21.82
C THR A 56 -17.02 -15.36 21.67
N ASP A 57 -15.72 -15.61 21.85
CA ASP A 57 -14.62 -14.65 21.82
C ASP A 57 -13.66 -14.82 20.61
N ASP A 58 -14.01 -15.70 19.65
CA ASP A 58 -13.25 -15.83 18.39
C ASP A 58 -13.70 -14.79 17.36
N PRO A 59 -12.91 -13.73 17.09
CA PRO A 59 -13.25 -12.70 16.13
C PRO A 59 -13.37 -13.25 14.70
N ALA A 60 -12.57 -14.25 14.33
CA ALA A 60 -12.58 -14.85 13.00
C ALA A 60 -13.87 -15.64 12.74
N ALA A 61 -14.34 -16.40 13.72
CA ALA A 61 -15.60 -17.14 13.62
C ALA A 61 -16.80 -16.19 13.41
N TRP A 62 -16.86 -15.10 14.18
CA TRP A 62 -17.87 -14.07 14.01
C TRP A 62 -17.81 -13.38 12.64
N TYR A 63 -16.61 -13.03 12.17
CA TYR A 63 -16.42 -12.48 10.84
C TYR A 63 -16.92 -13.42 9.74
N GLN A 64 -16.54 -14.69 9.81
CA GLN A 64 -16.96 -15.71 8.85
C GLN A 64 -18.46 -16.01 8.90
N LEU A 65 -19.08 -15.92 10.07
CA LEU A 65 -20.54 -15.99 10.19
C LEU A 65 -21.20 -14.86 9.39
N GLY A 66 -20.73 -13.63 9.54
CA GLY A 66 -21.24 -12.48 8.76
C GLY A 66 -21.07 -12.68 7.26
N VAL A 67 -19.89 -13.13 6.81
CA VAL A 67 -19.59 -13.42 5.40
C VAL A 67 -20.49 -14.51 4.84
N SER A 68 -20.64 -15.62 5.56
CA SER A 68 -21.46 -16.77 5.15
C SER A 68 -22.94 -16.38 5.08
N THR A 69 -23.43 -15.61 6.06
CA THR A 69 -24.81 -15.09 6.09
C THR A 69 -25.12 -14.27 4.84
N LEU A 70 -24.24 -13.32 4.47
CA LEU A 70 -24.44 -12.51 3.25
C LEU A 70 -24.39 -13.32 1.97
N ASN A 71 -23.51 -14.30 1.89
CA ASN A 71 -23.35 -15.13 0.70
C ASN A 71 -24.48 -16.15 0.55
N ALA A 72 -25.03 -16.63 1.65
CA ALA A 72 -26.23 -17.49 1.67
C ALA A 72 -27.53 -16.74 1.30
N GLY A 73 -27.48 -15.41 1.14
CA GLY A 73 -28.69 -14.59 0.96
C GLY A 73 -29.51 -14.46 2.25
N GLY A 74 -28.87 -14.65 3.40
CA GLY A 74 -29.51 -14.55 4.72
C GLY A 74 -29.79 -13.10 5.17
N ASP A 75 -30.30 -12.97 6.37
CA ASP A 75 -30.67 -11.69 6.95
C ASP A 75 -29.46 -10.76 7.15
N THR A 76 -29.50 -9.60 6.49
CA THR A 76 -28.43 -8.59 6.57
C THR A 76 -28.27 -8.02 7.98
N SER A 77 -29.31 -8.03 8.83
CA SER A 77 -29.20 -7.60 10.23
C SER A 77 -28.38 -8.59 11.07
N GLN A 78 -28.53 -9.90 10.82
CA GLN A 78 -27.70 -10.93 11.45
C GLN A 78 -26.24 -10.82 11.01
N ALA A 79 -26.01 -10.57 9.72
CA ALA A 79 -24.65 -10.36 9.22
C ALA A 79 -23.99 -9.12 9.86
N LEU A 80 -24.72 -8.01 9.99
CA LEU A 80 -24.23 -6.79 10.65
C LEU A 80 -23.90 -7.05 12.13
N ALA A 81 -24.75 -7.77 12.86
CA ALA A 81 -24.49 -8.13 14.25
C ALA A 81 -23.22 -8.98 14.38
N ALA A 82 -23.01 -9.94 13.47
CA ALA A 82 -21.82 -10.78 13.44
C ALA A 82 -20.55 -9.96 13.13
N PHE A 83 -20.58 -9.06 12.16
CA PHE A 83 -19.45 -8.16 11.86
C PHE A 83 -19.15 -7.19 13.00
N SER A 84 -20.19 -6.64 13.65
CA SER A 84 -20.03 -5.76 14.82
C SER A 84 -19.33 -6.52 15.95
N ARG A 85 -19.76 -7.75 16.22
CA ARG A 85 -19.14 -8.59 17.24
C ARG A 85 -17.68 -8.95 16.89
N ALA A 86 -17.40 -9.28 15.63
CA ALA A 86 -16.02 -9.50 15.15
C ALA A 86 -15.14 -8.26 15.39
N ARG A 87 -15.66 -7.07 15.10
CA ARG A 87 -14.95 -5.79 15.32
C ARG A 87 -14.64 -5.55 16.80
N GLU A 88 -15.61 -5.74 17.70
CA GLU A 88 -15.44 -5.62 19.14
C GLU A 88 -14.36 -6.57 19.69
N LEU A 89 -14.25 -7.76 19.10
CA LEU A 89 -13.26 -8.78 19.46
C LEU A 89 -11.89 -8.57 18.81
N GLY A 90 -11.71 -7.49 18.02
CA GLY A 90 -10.41 -7.13 17.45
C GLY A 90 -10.13 -7.72 16.06
N GLN A 91 -11.15 -8.18 15.32
CA GLN A 91 -10.96 -8.50 13.90
C GLN A 91 -10.43 -7.29 13.13
N PRO A 92 -9.44 -7.43 12.23
CA PRO A 92 -8.92 -6.31 11.45
C PRO A 92 -10.00 -5.49 10.75
N ALA A 93 -9.92 -4.17 10.86
CA ALA A 93 -10.96 -3.26 10.37
C ALA A 93 -11.27 -3.37 8.87
N PRO A 94 -10.28 -3.48 7.94
CA PRO A 94 -10.58 -3.46 6.50
C PRO A 94 -11.58 -4.52 6.03
N PRO A 95 -11.44 -5.83 6.35
CA PRO A 95 -12.40 -6.82 5.92
C PRO A 95 -13.77 -6.67 6.63
N VAL A 96 -13.79 -6.25 7.89
CA VAL A 96 -15.04 -6.03 8.64
C VAL A 96 -15.83 -4.88 8.05
N LEU A 97 -15.20 -3.75 7.79
CA LEU A 97 -15.85 -2.58 7.18
C LEU A 97 -16.39 -2.89 5.78
N PHE A 98 -15.65 -3.65 4.99
CA PHE A 98 -16.14 -4.12 3.69
C PHE A 98 -17.38 -5.02 3.85
N GLY A 99 -17.39 -5.93 4.83
CA GLY A 99 -18.54 -6.76 5.16
C GLY A 99 -19.77 -5.93 5.55
N ILE A 100 -19.58 -4.93 6.41
CA ILE A 100 -20.61 -3.98 6.85
C ILE A 100 -21.17 -3.18 5.67
N ALA A 101 -20.30 -2.59 4.84
CA ALA A 101 -20.71 -1.85 3.66
C ALA A 101 -21.52 -2.73 2.69
N ARG A 102 -21.08 -3.97 2.47
CA ARG A 102 -21.77 -4.95 1.64
C ARG A 102 -23.14 -5.34 2.21
N ALA A 103 -23.27 -5.54 3.53
CA ALA A 103 -24.54 -5.82 4.18
C ALA A 103 -25.54 -4.67 3.98
N HIS A 104 -25.10 -3.43 4.20
CA HIS A 104 -25.93 -2.25 3.94
C HIS A 104 -26.27 -2.06 2.46
N ALA A 105 -25.34 -2.40 1.55
CA ALA A 105 -25.62 -2.38 0.11
C ALA A 105 -26.70 -3.38 -0.29
N GLN A 106 -26.68 -4.60 0.24
CA GLN A 106 -27.72 -5.60 0.01
C GLN A 106 -29.06 -5.18 0.61
N ALA A 107 -29.05 -4.55 1.78
CA ALA A 107 -30.25 -3.97 2.41
C ALA A 107 -30.74 -2.68 1.74
N LYS A 108 -30.03 -2.16 0.71
CA LYS A 108 -30.31 -0.86 0.08
C LYS A 108 -30.26 0.33 1.04
N ASN A 109 -29.60 0.15 2.18
CA ASN A 109 -29.35 1.24 3.13
C ASN A 109 -28.13 2.05 2.68
N ARG A 110 -28.39 2.99 1.77
CA ARG A 110 -27.36 3.80 1.11
C ARG A 110 -26.53 4.63 2.12
N SER A 111 -27.19 5.28 3.08
CA SER A 111 -26.50 6.16 4.04
C SER A 111 -25.50 5.37 4.89
N ALA A 112 -25.91 4.26 5.48
CA ALA A 112 -25.04 3.44 6.30
C ALA A 112 -23.94 2.72 5.47
N MET A 113 -24.23 2.39 4.21
CA MET A 113 -23.23 1.86 3.28
C MET A 113 -22.10 2.87 3.05
N PHE A 114 -22.44 4.13 2.73
CA PHE A 114 -21.42 5.17 2.52
C PHE A 114 -20.67 5.50 3.81
N ALA A 115 -21.33 5.50 4.98
CA ALA A 115 -20.64 5.68 6.25
C ALA A 115 -19.53 4.61 6.47
N ALA A 116 -19.84 3.34 6.16
CA ALA A 116 -18.83 2.27 6.25
C ALA A 116 -17.71 2.42 5.18
N ILE A 117 -18.05 2.91 3.98
CA ILE A 117 -17.05 3.22 2.94
C ILE A 117 -16.16 4.40 3.38
N ASP A 118 -16.71 5.43 4.01
CA ASP A 118 -15.95 6.57 4.53
C ASP A 118 -14.97 6.11 5.63
N GLU A 119 -15.40 5.21 6.52
CA GLU A 119 -14.49 4.59 7.48
C GLU A 119 -13.35 3.80 6.78
N MET A 120 -13.63 3.08 5.69
CA MET A 120 -12.58 2.42 4.89
C MET A 120 -11.61 3.42 4.27
N VAL A 121 -12.10 4.52 3.73
CA VAL A 121 -11.29 5.62 3.16
C VAL A 121 -10.39 6.23 4.23
N ALA A 122 -10.88 6.39 5.45
CA ALA A 122 -10.11 6.92 6.58
C ALA A 122 -8.93 6.01 7.00
N LEU A 123 -8.96 4.72 6.64
CA LEU A 123 -7.82 3.81 6.85
C LEU A 123 -6.67 4.06 5.86
N GLY A 124 -6.91 4.87 4.83
CA GLY A 124 -5.97 5.18 3.77
C GLY A 124 -6.09 4.31 2.53
N PRO A 125 -5.26 4.59 1.50
CA PRO A 125 -5.28 3.90 0.22
C PRO A 125 -5.09 2.39 0.36
N SER A 126 -5.88 1.61 -0.38
CA SER A 126 -5.84 0.14 -0.34
C SER A 126 -6.29 -0.49 -1.66
N ARG A 127 -5.36 -1.14 -2.37
CA ARG A 127 -5.68 -1.90 -3.61
C ARG A 127 -6.68 -3.03 -3.36
N GLY A 128 -6.64 -3.65 -2.18
CA GLY A 128 -7.57 -4.71 -1.81
C GLY A 128 -8.99 -4.21 -1.66
N LEU A 129 -9.20 -3.14 -0.89
CA LEU A 129 -10.52 -2.52 -0.71
C LEU A 129 -11.04 -1.93 -2.03
N LEU A 130 -10.18 -1.22 -2.78
CA LEU A 130 -10.50 -0.68 -4.10
C LEU A 130 -11.06 -1.76 -5.02
N ARG A 131 -10.31 -2.85 -5.21
CA ARG A 131 -10.73 -3.97 -6.05
C ARG A 131 -12.05 -4.59 -5.57
N ASN A 132 -12.19 -4.78 -4.27
CA ASN A 132 -13.40 -5.37 -3.69
C ASN A 132 -14.62 -4.50 -3.92
N LEU A 133 -14.54 -3.18 -3.76
CA LEU A 133 -15.63 -2.26 -4.07
C LEU A 133 -15.96 -2.25 -5.56
N GLN A 134 -14.95 -2.23 -6.43
CA GLN A 134 -15.13 -2.20 -7.88
C GLN A 134 -15.78 -3.47 -8.43
N SER A 135 -15.41 -4.65 -7.91
CA SER A 135 -15.83 -5.93 -8.47
C SER A 135 -17.09 -6.51 -7.84
N ASN A 136 -17.46 -6.10 -6.62
CA ASN A 136 -18.58 -6.72 -5.92
C ASN A 136 -19.95 -6.23 -6.46
N PRO A 137 -20.83 -7.12 -6.91
CA PRO A 137 -22.12 -6.75 -7.49
C PRO A 137 -23.07 -6.04 -6.52
N ALA A 138 -22.88 -6.16 -5.21
CA ALA A 138 -23.71 -5.47 -4.23
C ALA A 138 -23.67 -3.93 -4.38
N PHE A 139 -22.58 -3.38 -4.94
CA PHE A 139 -22.39 -1.94 -5.15
C PHE A 139 -22.81 -1.44 -6.55
N GLU A 140 -23.35 -2.32 -7.41
CA GLU A 140 -23.72 -1.96 -8.78
C GLU A 140 -24.64 -0.73 -8.85
N PHE A 141 -25.60 -0.65 -7.94
CA PHE A 141 -26.61 0.41 -7.92
C PHE A 141 -26.08 1.81 -7.56
N VAL A 142 -24.82 1.91 -7.09
CA VAL A 142 -24.16 3.19 -6.75
C VAL A 142 -22.91 3.48 -7.59
N ARG A 143 -22.55 2.60 -8.54
CA ARG A 143 -21.30 2.76 -9.32
C ARG A 143 -21.19 4.06 -10.10
N SER A 144 -22.32 4.58 -10.58
CA SER A 144 -22.37 5.85 -11.29
C SER A 144 -22.41 7.09 -10.39
N GLU A 145 -22.43 6.91 -9.08
CA GLU A 145 -22.57 8.02 -8.15
C GLU A 145 -21.24 8.74 -7.90
N PRO A 146 -21.23 10.08 -7.90
CA PRO A 146 -20.02 10.86 -7.63
C PRO A 146 -19.36 10.50 -6.30
N ALA A 147 -20.16 10.23 -5.24
CA ALA A 147 -19.63 9.84 -3.92
C ALA A 147 -18.87 8.49 -3.98
N PHE A 148 -19.41 7.52 -4.74
CA PHE A 148 -18.73 6.24 -4.91
C PHE A 148 -17.44 6.38 -5.72
N ALA A 149 -17.45 7.16 -6.79
CA ALA A 149 -16.26 7.47 -7.57
C ALA A 149 -15.18 8.17 -6.72
N ALA A 150 -15.57 9.12 -5.87
CA ALA A 150 -14.65 9.80 -4.95
C ALA A 150 -14.01 8.81 -3.94
N ALA A 151 -14.80 7.88 -3.40
CA ALA A 151 -14.29 6.85 -2.49
C ALA A 151 -13.29 5.91 -3.20
N LEU A 152 -13.58 5.48 -4.43
CA LEU A 152 -12.64 4.67 -5.23
C LEU A 152 -11.33 5.44 -5.49
N GLN A 153 -11.42 6.71 -5.82
CA GLN A 153 -10.25 7.57 -6.02
C GLN A 153 -9.42 7.70 -4.72
N ALA A 154 -10.06 7.93 -3.58
CA ALA A 154 -9.39 8.04 -2.29
C ALA A 154 -8.69 6.73 -1.86
N LEU A 155 -9.25 5.57 -2.22
CA LEU A 155 -8.64 4.26 -1.99
C LEU A 155 -7.55 3.88 -3.00
N THR A 156 -7.42 4.64 -4.10
CA THR A 156 -6.39 4.38 -5.10
C THR A 156 -5.03 4.83 -4.57
N PRO A 157 -4.04 3.94 -4.47
CA PRO A 157 -2.71 4.31 -4.00
C PRO A 157 -2.03 5.33 -4.91
N CYS A 158 -1.16 6.15 -4.34
CA CYS A 158 -0.25 7.06 -5.04
C CYS A 158 -0.94 8.15 -5.89
N THR A 159 -2.17 8.54 -5.53
CA THR A 159 -2.93 9.58 -6.24
C THR A 159 -2.94 10.94 -5.53
N SER A 160 -2.49 11.04 -4.28
CA SER A 160 -2.42 12.32 -3.57
C SER A 160 -1.46 13.29 -4.26
N ALA A 161 -1.64 14.59 -3.99
CA ALA A 161 -0.82 15.66 -4.59
C ALA A 161 0.68 15.44 -4.36
N ARG A 162 1.06 14.87 -3.20
CA ARG A 162 2.46 14.60 -2.87
C ARG A 162 3.17 13.66 -3.84
N TYR A 163 2.44 12.67 -4.42
CA TYR A 163 2.99 11.80 -5.47
C TYR A 163 3.19 12.53 -6.82
N ARG A 164 2.81 13.80 -6.91
CA ARG A 164 2.94 14.65 -8.09
C ARG A 164 4.04 15.70 -7.96
N ASP A 165 4.60 15.87 -6.78
CA ASP A 165 5.59 16.91 -6.49
C ASP A 165 6.79 16.88 -7.44
N PHE A 166 7.17 15.72 -7.96
CA PHE A 166 8.30 15.55 -8.87
C PHE A 166 7.90 15.31 -10.33
N ASP A 167 6.61 15.47 -10.69
CA ASP A 167 6.10 15.24 -12.05
C ASP A 167 6.70 16.20 -13.08
N PHE A 168 7.19 17.35 -12.67
CA PHE A 168 7.81 18.31 -13.56
C PHE A 168 9.11 17.77 -14.20
N TRP A 169 9.71 16.73 -13.63
CA TRP A 169 10.92 16.10 -14.15
C TRP A 169 10.62 14.93 -15.11
N LEU A 170 9.38 14.51 -15.26
CA LEU A 170 8.99 13.47 -16.21
C LEU A 170 9.29 13.88 -17.65
N GLY A 171 9.82 12.94 -18.44
CA GLY A 171 10.03 13.12 -19.87
C GLY A 171 11.38 12.63 -20.37
N GLN A 172 11.66 12.97 -21.61
CA GLN A 172 12.95 12.73 -22.27
C GLN A 172 13.71 14.04 -22.36
N TRP A 173 14.98 14.01 -22.00
CA TRP A 173 15.78 15.18 -21.79
C TRP A 173 17.15 15.07 -22.45
N ARG A 174 17.54 16.10 -23.18
CA ARG A 174 18.95 16.40 -23.49
C ARG A 174 19.51 17.18 -22.32
N VAL A 175 20.61 16.72 -21.76
CA VAL A 175 21.22 17.36 -20.57
C VAL A 175 22.49 18.07 -21.00
N VAL A 176 22.60 19.34 -20.58
CA VAL A 176 23.72 20.21 -20.94
C VAL A 176 24.29 20.92 -19.70
N SER A 177 25.56 21.36 -19.80
CA SER A 177 26.18 22.23 -18.79
C SER A 177 25.58 23.65 -18.83
N PRO A 178 25.88 24.52 -17.85
CA PRO A 178 25.52 25.96 -17.90
C PRO A 178 26.07 26.70 -19.11
N THR A 179 27.12 26.17 -19.76
CA THR A 179 27.72 26.70 -21.00
C THR A 179 27.25 25.94 -22.25
N ASP A 180 26.12 25.24 -22.18
CA ASP A 180 25.47 24.48 -23.26
C ASP A 180 26.30 23.33 -23.85
N GLN A 181 27.31 22.81 -23.09
CA GLN A 181 28.05 21.64 -23.52
C GLN A 181 27.24 20.37 -23.26
N PRO A 182 27.17 19.41 -24.21
CA PRO A 182 26.42 18.16 -24.01
C PRO A 182 27.00 17.35 -22.84
N LEU A 183 26.15 17.01 -21.87
CA LEU A 183 26.50 16.13 -20.76
C LEU A 183 25.92 14.72 -20.94
N GLY A 184 24.73 14.60 -21.55
CA GLY A 184 24.11 13.30 -21.78
C GLY A 184 22.63 13.40 -22.12
N ARG A 185 21.95 12.26 -21.95
CA ARG A 185 20.49 12.13 -22.09
C ARG A 185 19.92 11.50 -20.85
N ASN A 186 18.68 11.88 -20.55
CA ASN A 186 17.97 11.34 -19.41
C ASN A 186 16.51 11.06 -19.78
N THR A 187 16.02 9.90 -19.33
CA THR A 187 14.60 9.55 -19.49
C THR A 187 14.01 9.29 -18.11
N VAL A 188 12.96 10.02 -17.77
CA VAL A 188 12.24 9.88 -16.49
C VAL A 188 10.80 9.50 -16.77
N VAL A 189 10.36 8.36 -16.24
CA VAL A 189 9.01 7.84 -16.44
C VAL A 189 8.35 7.45 -15.13
N LYS A 190 7.02 7.53 -15.10
CA LYS A 190 6.22 6.96 -14.00
C LYS A 190 6.05 5.46 -14.18
N THR A 191 6.21 4.75 -13.06
CA THR A 191 6.04 3.28 -12.98
C THR A 191 5.16 2.93 -11.79
N LEU A 192 4.78 1.65 -11.66
CA LEU A 192 3.94 1.13 -10.58
C LEU A 192 2.66 1.96 -10.37
N ASP A 193 1.93 2.21 -11.45
CA ASP A 193 0.67 2.99 -11.45
C ASP A 193 0.82 4.40 -10.85
N GLY A 194 2.00 5.00 -11.00
CA GLY A 194 2.28 6.36 -10.53
C GLY A 194 2.86 6.46 -9.12
N CYS A 195 3.18 5.32 -8.48
CA CYS A 195 3.79 5.30 -7.15
C CYS A 195 5.29 5.62 -7.17
N MET A 196 5.94 5.52 -8.32
CA MET A 196 7.39 5.64 -8.43
C MET A 196 7.76 6.31 -9.76
N LEU A 197 8.85 7.07 -9.76
CA LEU A 197 9.52 7.52 -10.97
C LEU A 197 10.80 6.71 -11.12
N THR A 198 11.10 6.30 -12.36
CA THR A 198 12.40 5.74 -12.71
C THR A 198 13.12 6.67 -13.65
N GLU A 199 14.41 6.82 -13.43
CA GLU A 199 15.32 7.60 -14.25
C GLU A 199 16.31 6.66 -14.94
N SER A 200 16.57 6.93 -16.22
CA SER A 200 17.65 6.28 -16.97
C SER A 200 18.55 7.36 -17.57
N TRP A 201 19.80 7.39 -17.12
CA TRP A 201 20.82 8.34 -17.52
C TRP A 201 21.84 7.68 -18.46
N GLU A 202 22.28 8.42 -19.49
CA GLU A 202 23.40 8.05 -20.33
C GLU A 202 24.24 9.30 -20.65
N SER A 203 25.57 9.23 -20.34
CA SER A 203 26.50 10.32 -20.62
C SER A 203 26.69 10.53 -22.12
N ALA A 204 27.02 11.76 -22.54
CA ALA A 204 27.24 12.12 -23.95
C ALA A 204 28.30 11.26 -24.65
N GLY A 205 29.28 10.76 -23.91
CA GLY A 205 30.30 9.84 -24.41
C GLY A 205 29.87 8.35 -24.41
N GLY A 206 28.66 8.02 -23.95
CA GLY A 206 28.14 6.64 -23.89
C GLY A 206 28.83 5.73 -22.86
N GLY A 207 29.79 6.24 -22.08
CA GLY A 207 30.57 5.42 -21.14
C GLY A 207 29.89 5.23 -19.79
N ALA A 208 29.31 6.28 -19.23
CA ALA A 208 28.59 6.21 -17.96
C ALA A 208 27.10 6.08 -18.19
N LYS A 209 26.48 5.11 -17.52
CA LYS A 209 25.04 4.90 -17.48
C LYS A 209 24.58 4.78 -16.03
N GLY A 210 23.50 5.44 -15.72
CA GLY A 210 22.94 5.42 -14.38
C GLY A 210 21.43 5.16 -14.40
N PHE A 211 20.96 4.70 -13.27
CA PHE A 211 19.55 4.42 -13.03
C PHE A 211 19.17 4.86 -11.63
N SER A 212 18.02 5.51 -11.50
CA SER A 212 17.47 5.78 -10.18
C SER A 212 16.00 5.36 -10.06
N ILE A 213 15.63 5.03 -8.84
CA ILE A 213 14.23 4.94 -8.41
C ILE A 213 13.94 6.10 -7.47
N ASN A 214 12.79 6.73 -7.69
CA ASN A 214 12.35 7.89 -6.93
C ASN A 214 10.92 7.64 -6.48
N TYR A 215 10.66 7.69 -5.19
CA TYR A 215 9.34 7.45 -4.64
C TYR A 215 9.05 8.35 -3.44
N TYR A 216 7.76 8.64 -3.27
CA TYR A 216 7.27 9.32 -2.09
C TYR A 216 6.84 8.29 -1.05
N ASP A 217 7.44 8.38 0.15
CA ASP A 217 7.05 7.60 1.31
C ASP A 217 6.06 8.41 2.16
N SER A 218 4.81 7.99 2.16
CA SER A 218 3.74 8.66 2.89
C SER A 218 3.87 8.50 4.42
N ALA A 219 4.59 7.51 4.90
CA ALA A 219 4.78 7.31 6.34
C ALA A 219 5.77 8.33 6.94
N SER A 220 6.80 8.68 6.19
CA SER A 220 7.81 9.69 6.58
C SER A 220 7.54 11.08 6.00
N ASP A 221 6.54 11.24 5.12
CA ASP A 221 6.25 12.44 4.33
C ASP A 221 7.47 12.93 3.54
N ARG A 222 8.22 12.01 2.90
CA ARG A 222 9.46 12.32 2.19
C ARG A 222 9.55 11.61 0.85
N TRP A 223 10.18 12.29 -0.10
CA TRP A 223 10.71 11.68 -1.30
C TRP A 223 12.05 11.02 -1.01
N THR A 224 12.29 9.87 -1.63
CA THR A 224 13.57 9.15 -1.59
C THR A 224 14.03 8.89 -3.01
N GLN A 225 15.32 9.15 -3.27
CA GLN A 225 16.00 8.72 -4.48
C GLN A 225 17.12 7.74 -4.14
N THR A 226 17.14 6.61 -4.83
CA THR A 226 18.23 5.65 -4.83
C THR A 226 18.83 5.60 -6.23
N TYR A 227 20.06 6.08 -6.40
CA TYR A 227 20.78 6.11 -7.67
C TYR A 227 21.90 5.07 -7.70
N ARG A 228 22.09 4.45 -8.86
CA ARG A 228 23.19 3.51 -9.12
C ARG A 228 23.69 3.69 -10.55
N ASP A 229 24.99 3.43 -10.78
CA ASP A 229 25.60 3.55 -12.10
C ASP A 229 26.53 2.38 -12.43
N ASN A 230 27.02 2.35 -13.66
CA ASN A 230 27.90 1.31 -14.17
C ASN A 230 29.41 1.60 -13.93
N THR A 231 29.75 2.57 -13.08
CA THR A 231 31.16 2.88 -12.77
C THR A 231 31.78 1.90 -11.77
N GLY A 232 30.98 0.98 -11.25
CA GLY A 232 31.42 -0.03 -10.27
C GLY A 232 31.37 0.44 -8.82
N ASN A 233 31.09 1.72 -8.55
CA ASN A 233 30.98 2.28 -7.20
C ASN A 233 29.52 2.25 -6.70
N ILE A 234 28.90 1.08 -6.79
CA ILE A 234 27.47 0.92 -6.42
C ILE A 234 27.20 1.31 -4.96
N ALA A 235 28.14 1.03 -4.05
CA ALA A 235 28.00 1.35 -2.63
C ALA A 235 28.28 2.82 -2.28
N GLY A 236 28.88 3.59 -3.18
CA GLY A 236 29.32 4.97 -2.92
C GLY A 236 28.21 6.02 -3.08
N TRP A 237 27.05 5.64 -3.59
CA TRP A 237 25.92 6.56 -3.75
C TRP A 237 24.92 6.37 -2.60
N PRO A 238 24.88 7.29 -1.61
CA PRO A 238 23.90 7.22 -0.55
C PRO A 238 22.50 7.54 -1.07
N ASP A 239 21.48 7.03 -0.40
CA ASP A 239 20.12 7.43 -0.67
C ASP A 239 19.91 8.89 -0.28
N LEU A 240 19.20 9.62 -1.12
CA LEU A 240 18.82 11.01 -0.88
C LEU A 240 17.38 11.06 -0.40
N ARG A 241 17.09 11.91 0.58
CA ARG A 241 15.75 12.07 1.14
C ARG A 241 15.39 13.55 1.28
N GLY A 242 14.13 13.89 1.02
CA GLY A 242 13.69 15.26 1.13
C GLY A 242 12.28 15.49 0.59
N GLY A 243 12.10 16.59 -0.15
CA GLY A 243 10.80 16.93 -0.72
C GLY A 243 10.77 18.27 -1.41
N LEU A 244 9.58 18.68 -1.82
CA LEU A 244 9.36 19.96 -2.47
C LEU A 244 9.53 21.10 -1.46
N ARG A 245 10.43 22.05 -1.76
CA ARG A 245 10.71 23.24 -0.96
C ARG A 245 10.73 24.44 -1.91
N GLU A 246 9.88 25.43 -1.70
CA GLU A 246 9.83 26.67 -2.50
C GLU A 246 9.75 26.42 -4.02
N GLY A 247 9.05 25.35 -4.42
CA GLY A 247 8.88 24.99 -5.83
C GLY A 247 10.02 24.17 -6.45
N ALA A 248 11.09 23.86 -5.69
CA ALA A 248 12.15 22.96 -6.10
C ALA A 248 12.08 21.63 -5.35
N MET A 249 12.40 20.53 -6.00
CA MET A 249 12.63 19.25 -5.32
C MET A 249 14.05 19.27 -4.74
N VAL A 250 14.15 19.14 -3.42
CA VAL A 250 15.43 19.12 -2.69
C VAL A 250 15.57 17.79 -1.97
N LEU A 251 16.56 17.00 -2.38
CA LEU A 251 16.87 15.72 -1.77
C LEU A 251 18.30 15.74 -1.23
N GLU A 252 18.48 15.25 -0.02
CA GLU A 252 19.73 15.41 0.73
C GLU A 252 20.15 14.06 1.36
N ASN A 253 21.46 13.87 1.50
CA ASN A 253 22.05 12.95 2.46
C ASN A 253 22.91 13.77 3.42
N LEU A 254 22.50 13.84 4.69
CA LEU A 254 23.13 14.63 5.75
C LEU A 254 23.65 13.74 6.89
N GLU A 255 23.65 12.41 6.73
CA GLU A 255 23.96 11.46 7.80
C GLU A 255 25.44 11.49 8.18
N ASN A 256 26.34 11.69 7.19
CA ASN A 256 27.77 11.79 7.44
C ASN A 256 28.24 13.24 7.29
N PRO A 257 28.62 13.94 8.39
CA PRO A 257 29.06 15.33 8.34
C PRO A 257 30.29 15.59 7.44
N GLN A 258 31.09 14.55 7.15
CA GLN A 258 32.25 14.65 6.26
C GLN A 258 31.94 14.31 4.81
N ASN A 259 30.71 13.91 4.51
CA ASN A 259 30.27 13.57 3.17
C ASN A 259 28.77 13.83 3.00
N MET A 260 28.39 15.08 3.18
CA MET A 260 27.00 15.52 2.94
C MET A 260 26.80 15.85 1.48
N SER A 261 25.59 15.60 0.99
CA SER A 261 25.20 15.97 -0.36
C SER A 261 23.79 16.52 -0.40
N ARG A 262 23.56 17.47 -1.30
CA ARG A 262 22.24 18.07 -1.59
C ARG A 262 22.08 18.13 -3.08
N TRP A 263 20.95 17.62 -3.55
CA TRP A 263 20.54 17.66 -4.95
C TRP A 263 19.25 18.46 -5.09
N THR A 264 19.25 19.44 -5.99
CA THR A 264 18.13 20.34 -6.18
C THR A 264 17.69 20.32 -7.64
N TRP A 265 16.42 20.00 -7.88
CA TRP A 265 15.78 20.10 -9.20
C TRP A 265 14.82 21.28 -9.17
N THR A 266 15.11 22.30 -9.97
CA THR A 266 14.29 23.50 -10.10
C THR A 266 13.63 23.52 -11.46
N ARG A 267 12.30 23.55 -11.49
CA ARG A 267 11.57 23.78 -12.73
C ARG A 267 11.73 25.22 -13.16
N ILE A 268 12.41 25.49 -14.28
CA ILE A 268 12.56 26.83 -14.87
C ILE A 268 11.32 27.17 -15.69
N ASP A 269 10.89 26.23 -16.55
CA ASP A 269 9.69 26.31 -17.38
C ASP A 269 9.20 24.87 -17.71
N PRO A 270 8.11 24.68 -18.48
CA PRO A 270 7.63 23.34 -18.84
C PRO A 270 8.63 22.45 -19.59
N ASN A 271 9.61 23.06 -20.26
CA ASN A 271 10.59 22.37 -21.10
C ASN A 271 12.03 22.44 -20.55
N ARG A 272 12.21 23.05 -19.37
CA ARG A 272 13.53 23.23 -18.79
C ARG A 272 13.53 23.01 -17.28
N VAL A 273 14.42 22.11 -16.83
CA VAL A 273 14.69 21.86 -15.42
C VAL A 273 16.18 22.07 -15.18
N ARG A 274 16.57 22.75 -14.10
CA ARG A 274 17.95 22.79 -13.62
C ARG A 274 18.13 21.73 -12.55
N GLN A 275 19.20 20.96 -12.67
CA GLN A 275 19.63 20.06 -11.60
C GLN A 275 21.00 20.53 -11.10
N MET A 276 21.11 20.77 -9.82
CA MET A 276 22.34 21.19 -9.16
C MET A 276 22.63 20.25 -7.99
N ALA A 277 23.89 19.83 -7.86
CA ALA A 277 24.35 19.11 -6.70
C ALA A 277 25.46 19.86 -5.97
N GLU A 278 25.37 19.83 -4.68
CA GLU A 278 26.33 20.43 -3.76
C GLU A 278 26.83 19.36 -2.79
N SER A 279 28.09 19.47 -2.37
CA SER A 279 28.68 18.64 -1.33
C SER A 279 29.27 19.48 -0.22
N SER A 280 29.32 18.91 0.99
CA SER A 280 29.96 19.49 2.15
C SER A 280 30.76 18.42 2.90
N SER A 281 31.96 18.78 3.35
CA SER A 281 32.83 17.93 4.15
C SER A 281 33.08 18.47 5.57
N ASP A 282 32.36 19.54 5.97
CA ASP A 282 32.55 20.24 7.24
C ASP A 282 31.25 20.41 8.06
N GLY A 283 30.34 19.45 7.91
CA GLY A 283 29.07 19.44 8.63
C GLY A 283 28.05 20.44 8.08
N GLY A 284 28.16 20.82 6.81
CA GLY A 284 27.23 21.73 6.17
C GLY A 284 27.54 23.22 6.37
N GLN A 285 28.72 23.56 6.90
CA GLN A 285 29.13 24.97 7.08
C GLN A 285 29.49 25.59 5.73
N ASN A 286 30.15 24.85 4.84
CA ASN A 286 30.45 25.26 3.49
C ASN A 286 29.98 24.22 2.49
N TRP A 287 29.39 24.68 1.37
CA TRP A 287 28.89 23.85 0.30
C TRP A 287 29.60 24.19 -1.01
N GLN A 288 29.98 23.17 -1.76
CA GLN A 288 30.62 23.31 -3.06
C GLN A 288 29.74 22.69 -4.13
N VAL A 289 29.51 23.40 -5.23
CA VAL A 289 28.79 22.86 -6.38
C VAL A 289 29.66 21.82 -7.07
N VAL A 290 29.17 20.58 -7.13
CA VAL A 290 29.85 19.46 -7.75
C VAL A 290 29.20 19.03 -9.06
N TRP A 291 27.96 19.46 -9.29
CA TRP A 291 27.21 19.25 -10.52
C TRP A 291 26.29 20.42 -10.77
N ASP A 292 26.22 20.90 -12.02
CA ASP A 292 25.23 21.90 -12.47
C ASP A 292 24.87 21.61 -13.91
N SER A 293 23.59 21.45 -14.20
CA SER A 293 23.12 21.07 -15.51
C SER A 293 21.69 21.59 -15.78
N TYR A 294 21.37 21.66 -17.06
CA TYR A 294 20.03 21.94 -17.54
C TYR A 294 19.52 20.74 -18.34
N TYR A 295 18.35 20.30 -17.99
CA TYR A 295 17.54 19.34 -18.68
C TYR A 295 16.66 20.09 -19.67
N LEU A 296 16.87 19.90 -20.95
CA LEU A 296 16.10 20.49 -22.05
C LEU A 296 15.23 19.41 -22.65
N ARG A 297 13.91 19.60 -22.62
CA ARG A 297 12.94 18.61 -23.08
C ARG A 297 13.13 18.30 -24.56
N GLU A 298 13.24 17.03 -24.90
CA GLU A 298 13.22 16.59 -26.29
C GLU A 298 11.78 16.62 -26.81
N THR A 299 11.54 17.38 -27.89
CA THR A 299 10.20 17.63 -28.46
C THR A 299 9.83 16.66 -29.58
N GLU A 300 10.69 15.67 -29.93
CA GLU A 300 10.42 14.76 -31.02
C GLU A 300 10.05 13.35 -30.55
N SER A 301 9.05 12.82 -31.25
CA SER A 301 8.52 11.48 -31.15
C SER A 301 9.60 10.42 -31.40
N VAL A 302 10.00 9.70 -30.37
CA VAL A 302 10.65 8.40 -30.58
C VAL A 302 9.60 7.41 -31.09
N PRO A 303 9.85 6.67 -32.18
CA PRO A 303 8.95 5.60 -32.62
C PRO A 303 8.77 4.61 -31.45
N ASN A 304 7.52 4.20 -31.24
CA ASN A 304 7.17 3.15 -30.30
C ASN A 304 8.11 1.94 -30.49
N LEU A 305 9.08 1.76 -29.62
CA LEU A 305 9.72 0.47 -29.43
C LEU A 305 8.72 -0.39 -28.67
N ALA A 306 7.93 -1.15 -29.45
CA ALA A 306 7.14 -2.23 -28.91
C ALA A 306 8.08 -3.16 -28.14
N VAL A 307 7.83 -3.28 -26.85
CA VAL A 307 8.44 -4.30 -26.02
C VAL A 307 7.92 -5.65 -26.53
N GLN A 308 8.82 -6.43 -27.11
CA GLN A 308 8.59 -7.85 -27.41
C GLN A 308 8.78 -8.67 -26.12
#